data_44d875b809e1680b950e588f9086e161
#
_entry.id   44d875b809e1680b950e588f9086e161
#
_cell.length_a   1.000
_cell.length_b   1.000
_cell.length_c   1.000
_cell.angle_alpha   90.00
_cell.angle_beta   90.00
_cell.angle_gamma   90.00
#
_symmetry.space_group_name_H-M   'P 1'
#
loop_
_entity.id
_entity.type
_entity.pdbx_description
1 polymer ?
#
loop_
_entity_poly.entity_id
_entity_poly.type
_entity_poly.pdbx_seq_one_letter_code
_entity_poly.pdbx_strand_id
1 'polypeptide(L)'
;ALGAGAIASGTYATAVGTLSEASGTEATAVGYFAYAPGEGATAVGPQSLASGELSTALGYFSTARGANSVALGANSVATRANTVSVGAAGNERQITNVAAGTQGTDAVNLNQLNAVAETAQTTGKYFKASGSAKKDVGAYVEGENALAAGEG
;
A
#
# COMPACT_ATOMS: atom_id res chain seq x y z
N ALA A 1 28.23 -10.17 12.30
CA ALA A 1 28.27 -8.77 11.86
C ALA A 1 29.51 -8.51 10.98
N LEU A 2 29.39 -7.66 9.98
CA LEU A 2 30.47 -7.27 9.07
C LEU A 2 30.42 -5.74 8.85
N GLY A 3 31.46 -5.01 9.28
CA GLY A 3 31.58 -3.56 9.16
C GLY A 3 32.07 -2.91 10.47
N ALA A 4 32.62 -1.68 10.36
CA ALA A 4 33.06 -0.96 11.55
C ALA A 4 31.87 -0.61 12.44
N GLY A 5 31.87 -1.07 13.69
CA GLY A 5 30.76 -0.86 14.63
C GLY A 5 29.46 -1.59 14.26
N ALA A 6 29.50 -2.59 13.37
CA ALA A 6 28.32 -3.41 13.07
C ALA A 6 27.97 -4.32 14.25
N ILE A 7 26.70 -4.40 14.62
CA ILE A 7 26.21 -5.18 15.78
C ILE A 7 25.11 -6.13 15.32
N ALA A 8 25.31 -7.44 15.50
CA ALA A 8 24.28 -8.46 15.36
C ALA A 8 24.08 -9.12 16.73
N SER A 9 23.23 -8.56 17.57
CA SER A 9 22.99 -9.02 18.94
C SER A 9 21.79 -9.96 19.07
N GLY A 10 20.88 -9.94 18.12
CA GLY A 10 19.77 -10.88 18.08
C GLY A 10 20.23 -12.31 17.75
N THR A 11 19.53 -13.31 18.25
CA THR A 11 19.76 -14.71 17.89
C THR A 11 19.53 -14.90 16.39
N TYR A 12 20.48 -15.51 15.68
CA TYR A 12 20.48 -15.67 14.22
C TYR A 12 20.46 -14.37 13.41
N ALA A 13 20.80 -13.24 14.04
CA ALA A 13 20.77 -11.94 13.37
C ALA A 13 21.97 -11.72 12.43
N THR A 14 21.74 -10.94 11.38
CA THR A 14 22.76 -10.55 10.40
C THR A 14 22.87 -9.03 10.33
N ALA A 15 24.08 -8.48 10.54
CA ALA A 15 24.36 -7.05 10.37
C ALA A 15 25.54 -6.86 9.43
N VAL A 16 25.35 -6.11 8.34
CA VAL A 16 26.38 -5.83 7.33
C VAL A 16 26.37 -4.35 6.98
N GLY A 17 27.47 -3.66 7.24
CA GLY A 17 27.63 -2.24 6.99
C GLY A 17 28.13 -1.50 8.23
N THR A 18 28.78 -0.36 8.03
CA THR A 18 29.24 0.47 9.14
C THR A 18 28.06 0.90 10.00
N LEU A 19 28.14 0.66 11.33
CA LEU A 19 27.13 0.99 12.32
C LEU A 19 25.74 0.37 12.02
N SER A 20 25.69 -0.72 11.24
CA SER A 20 24.45 -1.49 11.10
C SER A 20 24.13 -2.25 12.39
N GLU A 21 22.84 -2.33 12.76
CA GLU A 21 22.41 -3.01 13.97
C GLU A 21 21.22 -3.93 13.70
N ALA A 22 21.39 -5.23 13.99
CA ALA A 22 20.34 -6.23 13.97
C ALA A 22 20.18 -6.80 15.39
N SER A 23 19.25 -6.24 16.15
CA SER A 23 19.01 -6.60 17.56
C SER A 23 17.79 -7.51 17.76
N GLY A 24 16.89 -7.60 16.80
CA GLY A 24 15.79 -8.57 16.81
C GLY A 24 16.28 -9.99 16.55
N THR A 25 15.61 -10.99 17.10
CA THR A 25 15.81 -12.41 16.74
C THR A 25 15.57 -12.59 15.26
N GLU A 26 16.43 -13.31 14.54
CA GLU A 26 16.36 -13.53 13.09
C GLU A 26 16.38 -12.25 12.23
N ALA A 27 16.74 -11.12 12.82
CA ALA A 27 16.74 -9.84 12.12
C ALA A 27 17.92 -9.69 11.15
N THR A 28 17.71 -8.95 10.08
CA THR A 28 18.71 -8.61 9.07
C THR A 28 18.83 -7.11 8.90
N ALA A 29 20.00 -6.54 9.09
CA ALA A 29 20.32 -5.13 8.87
C ALA A 29 21.49 -5.00 7.88
N VAL A 30 21.25 -4.44 6.70
CA VAL A 30 22.27 -4.27 5.65
C VAL A 30 22.30 -2.82 5.17
N GLY A 31 23.40 -2.14 5.42
CA GLY A 31 23.62 -0.76 5.04
C GLY A 31 24.20 0.08 6.17
N TYR A 32 24.71 1.25 5.83
CA TYR A 32 25.20 2.23 6.81
C TYR A 32 24.07 2.68 7.74
N PHE A 33 24.20 2.50 9.05
CA PHE A 33 23.16 2.78 10.04
C PHE A 33 21.81 2.07 9.76
N ALA A 34 21.79 0.95 9.05
CA ALA A 34 20.58 0.15 8.94
C ALA A 34 20.23 -0.45 10.32
N TYR A 35 18.96 -0.38 10.72
CA TYR A 35 18.53 -0.81 12.05
C TYR A 35 17.31 -1.72 11.98
N ALA A 36 17.45 -2.96 12.49
CA ALA A 36 16.42 -3.99 12.50
C ALA A 36 16.21 -4.53 13.93
N PRO A 37 15.45 -3.82 14.79
CA PRO A 37 15.15 -4.26 16.15
C PRO A 37 13.93 -5.21 16.22
N GLY A 38 13.07 -5.26 15.21
CA GLY A 38 11.93 -6.16 15.20
C GLY A 38 12.35 -7.62 15.06
N GLU A 39 11.62 -8.55 15.68
CA GLU A 39 11.78 -9.98 15.46
C GLU A 39 11.48 -10.32 13.99
N GLY A 40 12.35 -11.10 13.33
CA GLY A 40 12.25 -11.42 11.91
C GLY A 40 12.30 -10.22 10.97
N ALA A 41 12.68 -9.04 11.47
CA ALA A 41 12.67 -7.82 10.67
C ALA A 41 13.85 -7.71 9.71
N THR A 42 13.63 -7.08 8.57
CA THR A 42 14.64 -6.86 7.53
C THR A 42 14.77 -5.39 7.20
N ALA A 43 15.92 -4.78 7.46
CA ALA A 43 16.26 -3.41 7.10
C ALA A 43 17.42 -3.41 6.09
N VAL A 44 17.15 -3.01 4.86
CA VAL A 44 18.14 -2.97 3.77
C VAL A 44 18.16 -1.59 3.12
N GLY A 45 19.29 -0.94 3.25
CA GLY A 45 19.55 0.40 2.76
C GLY A 45 20.14 1.30 3.84
N PRO A 46 20.91 2.33 3.46
CA PRO A 46 21.44 3.26 4.44
C PRO A 46 20.31 3.90 5.27
N GLN A 47 20.45 3.90 6.59
CA GLN A 47 19.49 4.48 7.56
C GLN A 47 18.06 3.91 7.44
N SER A 48 17.91 2.70 6.92
CA SER A 48 16.63 1.99 6.93
C SER A 48 16.29 1.50 8.34
N LEU A 49 15.01 1.50 8.69
CA LEU A 49 14.49 1.07 9.98
C LEU A 49 13.35 0.06 9.82
N ALA A 50 13.54 -1.16 10.31
CA ALA A 50 12.51 -2.18 10.40
C ALA A 50 12.25 -2.54 11.87
N SER A 51 11.29 -1.86 12.50
CA SER A 51 11.01 -2.02 13.93
C SER A 51 9.73 -2.81 14.23
N GLY A 52 8.87 -3.02 13.28
CA GLY A 52 7.74 -3.94 13.42
C GLY A 52 8.20 -5.39 13.38
N GLU A 53 7.53 -6.28 14.11
CA GLU A 53 7.71 -7.72 13.97
C GLU A 53 7.47 -8.15 12.52
N LEU A 54 8.33 -8.99 11.97
CA LEU A 54 8.28 -9.46 10.57
C LEU A 54 8.23 -8.34 9.51
N SER A 55 8.66 -7.14 9.87
CA SER A 55 8.61 -6.00 8.95
C SER A 55 9.80 -5.94 8.01
N THR A 56 9.62 -5.33 6.84
CA THR A 56 10.68 -5.14 5.85
C THR A 56 10.79 -3.67 5.47
N ALA A 57 11.95 -3.07 5.65
CA ALA A 57 12.28 -1.73 5.19
C ALA A 57 13.37 -1.82 4.12
N LEU A 58 13.04 -1.50 2.87
CA LEU A 58 13.95 -1.60 1.74
C LEU A 58 14.12 -0.25 1.05
N GLY A 59 15.28 0.36 1.20
CA GLY A 59 15.64 1.63 0.60
C GLY A 59 16.25 2.61 1.60
N TYR A 60 16.88 3.66 1.08
CA TYR A 60 17.44 4.76 1.88
C TYR A 60 16.35 5.43 2.73
N PHE A 61 16.56 5.56 4.04
CA PHE A 61 15.59 6.12 5.00
C PHE A 61 14.20 5.46 4.97
N SER A 62 14.05 4.25 4.44
CA SER A 62 12.79 3.53 4.53
C SER A 62 12.48 3.14 5.97
N THR A 63 11.20 3.17 6.36
CA THR A 63 10.78 2.93 7.73
C THR A 63 9.56 2.01 7.77
N ALA A 64 9.69 0.80 8.33
CA ALA A 64 8.61 -0.17 8.55
C ALA A 64 8.40 -0.38 10.05
N ARG A 65 7.31 0.17 10.59
CA ARG A 65 6.93 0.09 12.01
C ARG A 65 5.73 -0.81 12.27
N GLY A 66 4.87 -1.00 11.29
CA GLY A 66 3.74 -1.92 11.44
C GLY A 66 4.21 -3.37 11.43
N ALA A 67 3.62 -4.23 12.26
CA ALA A 67 3.90 -5.66 12.20
C ALA A 67 3.54 -6.22 10.81
N ASN A 68 4.38 -7.10 10.26
CA ASN A 68 4.19 -7.69 8.93
C ASN A 68 3.99 -6.63 7.83
N SER A 69 4.64 -5.48 7.94
CA SER A 69 4.55 -4.41 6.95
C SER A 69 5.81 -4.30 6.08
N VAL A 70 5.65 -3.77 4.88
CA VAL A 70 6.75 -3.54 3.94
C VAL A 70 6.80 -2.06 3.58
N ALA A 71 7.93 -1.41 3.80
CA ALA A 71 8.25 -0.08 3.29
C ALA A 71 9.22 -0.23 2.11
N LEU A 72 8.75 0.01 0.91
CA LEU A 72 9.49 -0.23 -0.32
C LEU A 72 9.88 1.08 -1.03
N GLY A 73 11.17 1.30 -1.14
CA GLY A 73 11.77 2.46 -1.78
C GLY A 73 12.25 3.53 -0.79
N ALA A 74 13.12 4.42 -1.26
CA ALA A 74 13.69 5.49 -0.43
C ALA A 74 12.60 6.36 0.21
N ASN A 75 12.74 6.68 1.50
CA ASN A 75 11.80 7.46 2.31
C ASN A 75 10.37 6.89 2.41
N SER A 76 10.15 5.63 2.02
CA SER A 76 8.85 4.98 2.22
C SER A 76 8.57 4.71 3.69
N VAL A 77 7.31 4.89 4.12
CA VAL A 77 6.90 4.75 5.52
C VAL A 77 5.69 3.81 5.62
N ALA A 78 5.85 2.67 6.29
CA ALA A 78 4.79 1.70 6.56
C ALA A 78 4.53 1.64 8.07
N THR A 79 3.43 2.25 8.53
CA THR A 79 3.04 2.30 9.94
C THR A 79 1.89 1.37 10.30
N ARG A 80 1.14 0.90 9.32
CA ARG A 80 0.02 -0.02 9.53
C ARG A 80 0.49 -1.46 9.37
N ALA A 81 -0.01 -2.35 10.23
CA ALA A 81 0.25 -3.78 10.11
C ALA A 81 -0.35 -4.36 8.81
N ASN A 82 0.29 -5.41 8.28
CA ASN A 82 -0.15 -6.14 7.09
C ASN A 82 -0.32 -5.26 5.83
N THR A 83 0.55 -4.29 5.62
CA THR A 83 0.49 -3.38 4.47
C THR A 83 1.83 -3.26 3.75
N VAL A 84 1.76 -2.96 2.45
CA VAL A 84 2.91 -2.52 1.67
C VAL A 84 2.76 -1.03 1.40
N SER A 85 3.78 -0.24 1.75
CA SER A 85 3.87 1.19 1.44
C SER A 85 4.98 1.43 0.44
N VAL A 86 4.67 2.08 -0.66
CA VAL A 86 5.66 2.46 -1.70
C VAL A 86 6.03 3.95 -1.63
N GLY A 87 5.61 4.65 -0.58
CA GLY A 87 5.86 6.08 -0.38
C GLY A 87 5.61 6.53 1.06
N ALA A 88 5.36 7.80 1.22
CA ALA A 88 4.95 8.44 2.47
C ALA A 88 3.89 9.51 2.18
N ALA A 89 3.16 9.95 3.21
CA ALA A 89 2.17 11.02 3.06
C ALA A 89 2.80 12.28 2.44
N GLY A 90 2.21 12.77 1.35
CA GLY A 90 2.71 13.88 0.54
C GLY A 90 3.87 13.52 -0.40
N ASN A 91 4.31 12.26 -0.42
CA ASN A 91 5.36 11.73 -1.30
C ASN A 91 4.97 10.32 -1.78
N GLU A 92 3.76 10.17 -2.27
CA GLU A 92 3.23 8.94 -2.81
C GLU A 92 3.92 8.59 -4.14
N ARG A 93 3.94 7.29 -4.48
CA ARG A 93 4.45 6.80 -5.76
C ARG A 93 3.37 6.07 -6.55
N GLN A 94 3.44 6.20 -7.85
CA GLN A 94 2.65 5.36 -8.75
C GLN A 94 3.25 3.94 -8.81
N ILE A 95 2.40 2.93 -8.89
CA ILE A 95 2.79 1.58 -9.25
C ILE A 95 2.49 1.41 -10.73
N THR A 96 3.53 1.30 -11.54
CA THR A 96 3.43 1.18 -12.99
C THR A 96 3.52 -0.27 -13.45
N ASN A 97 3.09 -0.55 -14.70
CA ASN A 97 3.12 -1.89 -15.30
C ASN A 97 2.26 -2.92 -14.55
N VAL A 98 1.18 -2.47 -13.93
CA VAL A 98 0.20 -3.33 -13.29
C VAL A 98 -0.70 -3.95 -14.37
N ALA A 99 -0.70 -5.28 -14.47
CA ALA A 99 -1.61 -6.00 -15.34
C ALA A 99 -3.07 -5.80 -14.88
N ALA A 100 -4.03 -6.01 -15.80
CA ALA A 100 -5.44 -6.01 -15.40
C ALA A 100 -5.71 -7.11 -14.38
N GLY A 101 -6.34 -6.75 -13.26
CA GLY A 101 -6.75 -7.70 -12.22
C GLY A 101 -7.78 -8.69 -12.78
N THR A 102 -7.65 -9.96 -12.42
CA THR A 102 -8.52 -11.06 -12.84
C THR A 102 -9.19 -11.78 -11.68
N GLN A 103 -8.70 -11.55 -10.45
CA GLN A 103 -9.24 -12.15 -9.23
C GLN A 103 -9.59 -11.05 -8.22
N GLY A 104 -10.47 -11.36 -7.29
CA GLY A 104 -11.04 -10.38 -6.35
C GLY A 104 -10.03 -9.68 -5.42
N THR A 105 -8.80 -10.16 -5.33
CA THR A 105 -7.72 -9.57 -4.51
C THR A 105 -6.62 -8.93 -5.33
N ASP A 106 -6.74 -8.91 -6.67
CA ASP A 106 -5.76 -8.27 -7.53
C ASP A 106 -5.87 -6.75 -7.50
N ALA A 107 -4.75 -6.07 -7.75
CA ALA A 107 -4.77 -4.63 -7.98
C ALA A 107 -5.49 -4.31 -9.31
N VAL A 108 -6.28 -3.25 -9.30
CA VAL A 108 -6.96 -2.72 -10.49
C VAL A 108 -6.10 -1.66 -11.15
N ASN A 109 -5.89 -1.76 -12.46
CA ASN A 109 -5.19 -0.71 -13.21
C ASN A 109 -6.16 0.36 -13.74
N LEU A 110 -5.60 1.49 -14.20
CA LEU A 110 -6.38 2.64 -14.64
C LEU A 110 -7.30 2.33 -15.85
N ASN A 111 -6.91 1.40 -16.73
CA ASN A 111 -7.75 1.03 -17.87
C ASN A 111 -9.05 0.35 -17.43
N GLN A 112 -9.01 -0.49 -16.40
CA GLN A 112 -10.20 -1.13 -15.84
C GLN A 112 -11.13 -0.09 -15.19
N LEU A 113 -10.57 0.89 -14.48
CA LEU A 113 -11.34 1.99 -13.90
C LEU A 113 -11.99 2.86 -14.99
N ASN A 114 -11.27 3.20 -16.05
CA ASN A 114 -11.79 3.99 -17.16
C ASN A 114 -12.95 3.28 -17.87
N ALA A 115 -12.89 1.96 -18.06
CA ALA A 115 -14.00 1.20 -18.66
C ALA A 115 -15.29 1.31 -17.81
N VAL A 116 -15.18 1.27 -16.49
CA VAL A 116 -16.32 1.49 -15.58
C VAL A 116 -16.83 2.93 -15.66
N ALA A 117 -15.93 3.92 -15.72
CA ALA A 117 -16.29 5.33 -15.84
C ALA A 117 -17.03 5.63 -17.14
N GLU A 118 -16.61 5.05 -18.27
CA GLU A 118 -17.30 5.16 -19.56
C GLU A 118 -18.72 4.58 -19.51
N THR A 119 -18.89 3.42 -18.88
CA THR A 119 -20.19 2.80 -18.66
C THR A 119 -21.10 3.71 -17.83
N ALA A 120 -20.59 4.25 -16.73
CA ALA A 120 -21.34 5.17 -15.86
C ALA A 120 -21.75 6.46 -16.57
N GLN A 121 -20.86 7.06 -17.38
CA GLN A 121 -21.16 8.26 -18.19
C GLN A 121 -22.22 7.96 -19.26
N THR A 122 -22.15 6.82 -19.92
CA THR A 122 -23.13 6.40 -20.93
C THR A 122 -24.49 6.21 -20.30
N THR A 123 -24.57 5.53 -19.15
CA THR A 123 -25.83 5.39 -18.41
C THR A 123 -26.39 6.73 -18.01
N GLY A 124 -25.57 7.63 -17.46
CA GLY A 124 -25.98 9.00 -17.06
C GLY A 124 -26.44 9.88 -18.23
N LYS A 125 -26.04 9.55 -19.48
CA LYS A 125 -26.53 10.22 -20.66
C LYS A 125 -28.00 9.86 -20.98
N TYR A 126 -28.38 8.62 -20.73
CA TYR A 126 -29.72 8.12 -21.03
C TYR A 126 -30.69 8.21 -19.84
N PHE A 127 -30.16 8.22 -18.62
CA PHE A 127 -30.95 8.29 -17.38
C PHE A 127 -30.53 9.51 -16.57
N LYS A 128 -31.07 10.69 -16.94
CA LYS A 128 -30.90 11.91 -16.14
C LYS A 128 -32.09 12.03 -15.19
N ALA A 129 -31.84 11.85 -13.90
CA ALA A 129 -32.76 12.27 -12.86
C ALA A 129 -32.46 13.73 -12.48
N SER A 130 -33.38 14.66 -12.73
CA SER A 130 -33.33 16.02 -12.21
C SER A 130 -34.43 16.16 -11.18
N GLY A 131 -34.07 16.18 -9.90
CA GLY A 131 -35.03 16.35 -8.81
C GLY A 131 -34.37 16.95 -7.58
N SER A 132 -35.16 17.63 -6.76
CA SER A 132 -34.73 18.11 -5.44
C SER A 132 -34.75 16.92 -4.46
N ALA A 133 -33.64 16.63 -3.79
CA ALA A 133 -33.53 15.57 -2.79
C ALA A 133 -34.61 15.58 -1.66
N LYS A 134 -35.39 16.66 -1.58
CA LYS A 134 -36.49 16.80 -0.60
C LYS A 134 -37.87 16.42 -1.14
N LYS A 135 -38.02 16.16 -2.45
CA LYS A 135 -39.35 15.85 -3.08
C LYS A 135 -39.27 14.69 -4.07
N ASP A 136 -38.13 14.03 -4.18
CA ASP A 136 -37.97 12.91 -5.10
C ASP A 136 -38.61 11.67 -4.49
N VAL A 137 -39.76 11.28 -4.98
CA VAL A 137 -40.46 10.03 -4.62
C VAL A 137 -39.99 8.85 -5.43
N GLY A 138 -38.95 9.04 -6.25
CA GLY A 138 -38.40 8.01 -7.13
C GLY A 138 -39.35 7.61 -8.27
N ALA A 139 -38.79 7.08 -9.35
CA ALA A 139 -39.58 6.49 -10.41
C ALA A 139 -40.00 5.08 -9.98
N TYR A 140 -41.31 4.81 -10.03
CA TYR A 140 -41.87 3.48 -9.69
C TYR A 140 -42.16 2.68 -10.96
N VAL A 141 -41.70 1.43 -10.98
CA VAL A 141 -41.91 0.53 -12.12
C VAL A 141 -42.75 -0.66 -11.68
N GLU A 142 -43.93 -0.82 -12.29
CA GLU A 142 -44.75 -2.02 -12.14
C GLU A 142 -44.74 -2.84 -13.45
N GLY A 143 -44.40 -4.10 -13.35
CA GLY A 143 -44.48 -5.08 -14.43
C GLY A 143 -43.14 -5.49 -15.04
N GLU A 144 -43.14 -6.69 -15.66
CA GLU A 144 -41.99 -7.19 -16.39
C GLU A 144 -41.71 -6.29 -17.63
N ASN A 145 -40.43 -5.93 -17.80
CA ASN A 145 -39.95 -5.08 -18.91
C ASN A 145 -40.44 -3.61 -18.92
N ALA A 146 -40.90 -3.07 -17.78
CA ALA A 146 -41.28 -1.68 -17.67
C ALA A 146 -40.08 -0.79 -17.39
N LEU A 147 -40.01 0.40 -18.03
CA LEU A 147 -39.02 1.45 -17.81
C LEU A 147 -39.74 2.68 -17.23
N ALA A 148 -39.37 3.13 -16.04
CA ALA A 148 -39.83 4.39 -15.48
C ALA A 148 -38.83 5.51 -15.79
N ALA A 149 -39.31 6.58 -16.45
CA ALA A 149 -38.62 7.85 -16.58
C ALA A 149 -39.29 8.87 -15.64
N GLY A 150 -38.49 9.55 -14.82
CA GLY A 150 -39.00 10.63 -13.97
C GLY A 150 -39.52 11.81 -14.83
N GLU A 151 -40.61 12.42 -14.42
CA GLU A 151 -41.09 13.68 -15.01
C GLU A 151 -40.15 14.83 -14.65
N GLY A 152 -39.83 15.68 -15.62
CA GLY A 152 -39.08 16.92 -15.47
C GLY A 152 -39.91 18.05 -14.90
#